data_f97bf9e1b456d779f39ce326a5e6c2d1
#
_entry.id   f97bf9e1b456d779f39ce326a5e6c2d1
#
_cell.length_a   1.000
_cell.length_b   1.000
_cell.length_c   1.000
_cell.angle_alpha   90.00
_cell.angle_beta   90.00
_cell.angle_gamma   90.00
#
_symmetry.space_group_name_H-M   'P 1'
#
loop_
_entity.id
_entity.type
_entity.pdbx_description
1 polymer ?
#
loop_
_entity_poly.entity_id
_entity_poly.type
_entity_poly.pdbx_seq_one_letter_code
_entity_poly.pdbx_strand_id
1 'polypeptide(L)' 'MIRKENNKYVLYSKDGKKRLFSSESYQAVVNREQEIEYFKAKAKNKEKTK' A
#
# COMPACT_ATOMS: atom_id res chain seq x y z
N MET A 1 -2.68 -0.46 -5.40
CA MET A 1 -2.86 0.35 -6.61
C MET A 1 -2.67 1.82 -6.31
N ILE A 2 -1.90 2.49 -7.13
CA ILE A 2 -1.63 3.90 -6.94
C ILE A 2 -2.25 4.69 -8.08
N ARG A 3 -2.99 5.74 -7.73
CA ARG A 3 -3.59 6.62 -8.72
C ARG A 3 -3.15 8.05 -8.47
N LYS A 4 -3.02 8.81 -9.54
CA LYS A 4 -2.70 10.22 -9.43
C LYS A 4 -3.98 11.04 -9.54
N GLU A 5 -4.24 11.86 -8.52
CA GLU A 5 -5.41 12.71 -8.49
C GLU A 5 -4.97 14.13 -8.19
N ASN A 6 -5.22 15.03 -9.15
CA ASN A 6 -4.79 16.42 -9.00
C ASN A 6 -3.29 16.46 -8.74
N ASN A 7 -2.90 16.93 -7.57
CA ASN A 7 -1.49 17.01 -7.21
C ASN A 7 -1.10 15.96 -6.19
N LYS A 8 -1.90 14.91 -6.07
CA LYS A 8 -1.65 13.89 -5.07
C LYS A 8 -1.61 12.52 -5.67
N TYR A 9 -1.00 11.62 -4.95
CA TYR A 9 -1.01 10.21 -5.29
C TYR A 9 -1.78 9.48 -4.20
N VAL A 10 -2.69 8.63 -4.61
CA VAL A 10 -3.56 7.93 -3.67
C VAL A 10 -3.36 6.44 -3.83
N LEU A 11 -3.16 5.77 -2.70
CA LEU A 11 -3.00 4.32 -2.68
C LEU A 11 -4.35 3.67 -2.38
N TYR A 12 -4.79 2.82 -3.28
CA TYR A 12 -6.04 2.11 -3.13
C TYR A 12 -5.78 0.63 -2.85
N SER A 13 -6.76 -0.01 -2.26
CA SER A 13 -6.68 -1.44 -2.01
C SER A 13 -6.70 -2.20 -3.34
N LYS A 14 -6.51 -3.51 -3.28
CA LYS A 14 -6.44 -4.32 -4.47
C LYS A 14 -7.69 -4.21 -5.33
N ASP A 15 -8.84 -4.15 -4.70
CA ASP A 15 -10.08 -4.04 -5.43
C ASP A 15 -10.39 -2.60 -5.84
N GLY A 16 -9.58 -1.66 -5.39
CA GLY A 16 -9.73 -0.26 -5.74
C GLY A 16 -10.89 0.43 -5.06
N LYS A 17 -11.46 -0.19 -4.06
CA LYS A 17 -12.64 0.38 -3.40
C LYS A 17 -12.29 1.15 -2.14
N LYS A 18 -11.17 0.86 -1.53
CA LYS A 18 -10.78 1.54 -0.30
C LYS A 18 -9.54 2.38 -0.50
N ARG A 19 -9.57 3.56 0.07
CA ARG A 19 -8.41 4.44 0.06
C ARG A 19 -7.56 4.14 1.28
N LEU A 20 -6.34 3.69 1.04
CA LEU A 20 -5.45 3.28 2.13
C LEU A 20 -4.53 4.40 2.57
N PHE A 21 -4.04 5.18 1.63
CA PHE A 21 -3.06 6.20 1.93
C PHE A 21 -3.00 7.19 0.80
N SER A 22 -2.68 8.44 1.12
CA SER A 22 -2.53 9.45 0.09
C SER A 22 -1.41 10.39 0.48
N SER A 23 -0.72 10.92 -0.52
CA SER A 23 0.37 11.84 -0.28
C SER A 23 0.67 12.60 -1.56
N GLU A 24 1.25 13.77 -1.40
CA GLU A 24 1.67 14.54 -2.54
C GLU A 24 2.94 13.98 -3.17
N SER A 25 3.61 13.11 -2.46
CA SER A 25 4.84 12.51 -2.93
C SER A 25 4.59 11.08 -3.40
N TYR A 26 4.94 10.83 -4.66
CA TYR A 26 4.78 9.49 -5.22
C TYR A 26 5.63 8.48 -4.44
N GLN A 27 6.83 8.89 -4.09
CA GLN A 27 7.74 7.99 -3.39
C GLN A 27 7.16 7.57 -2.04
N ALA A 28 6.50 8.49 -1.35
CA ALA A 28 5.90 8.17 -0.06
C ALA A 28 4.80 7.13 -0.23
N VAL A 29 4.01 7.25 -1.29
CA VAL A 29 2.92 6.31 -1.52
C VAL A 29 3.49 4.94 -1.89
N VAL A 30 4.52 4.92 -2.71
CA VAL A 30 5.16 3.67 -3.09
C VAL A 30 5.75 2.97 -1.87
N ASN A 31 6.40 3.74 -1.01
CA ASN A 31 6.96 3.17 0.21
C ASN A 31 5.88 2.56 1.08
N ARG A 32 4.76 3.25 1.17
CA ARG A 32 3.65 2.73 1.97
C ARG A 32 3.11 1.43 1.40
N GLU A 33 2.99 1.38 0.09
CA GLU A 33 2.50 0.17 -0.56
C GLU A 33 3.43 -1.00 -0.28
N GLN A 34 4.71 -0.77 -0.36
CA GLN A 34 5.69 -1.81 -0.11
C GLN A 34 5.63 -2.29 1.34
N GLU A 35 5.42 -1.37 2.26
CA GLU A 35 5.29 -1.73 3.66
C GLU A 35 4.10 -2.64 3.89
N ILE A 36 2.99 -2.29 3.28
CA ILE A 36 1.78 -3.10 3.44
C ILE A 36 2.01 -4.51 2.92
N GLU A 37 2.61 -4.62 1.76
CA GLU A 37 2.90 -5.94 1.20
C GLU A 37 3.90 -6.70 2.05
N TYR A 38 4.86 -6.00 2.59
CA TYR A 38 5.86 -6.63 3.45
C TYR A 38 5.20 -7.23 4.69
N PHE A 39 4.31 -6.48 5.30
CA PHE A 39 3.62 -6.96 6.48
C PHE A 39 2.77 -8.18 6.17
N LYS A 40 2.10 -8.16 5.04
CA LYS A 40 1.28 -9.29 4.66
C LYS A 40 2.12 -10.55 4.48
N ALA A 41 3.24 -10.41 3.80
CA ALA A 41 4.12 -11.56 3.59
C ALA A 41 4.67 -12.06 4.91
N LYS A 42 5.02 -11.12 5.78
CA LYS A 42 5.59 -11.50 7.07
C LYS A 42 4.56 -12.23 7.92
N ALA A 43 3.35 -11.76 7.89
CA ALA A 43 2.28 -12.40 8.65
C ALA A 43 2.09 -13.83 8.21
N LYS A 44 2.13 -14.03 6.91
CA LYS A 44 2.00 -15.37 6.37
C LYS A 44 3.13 -16.27 6.82
N ASN A 45 4.34 -15.76 6.73
CA ASN A 45 5.50 -16.55 7.15
C ASN A 45 5.42 -16.90 8.62
N LYS A 46 4.93 -15.96 9.39
CA LYS A 46 4.79 -16.19 10.82
C LYS A 46 3.86 -17.36 11.11
N GLU A 47 2.76 -17.39 10.41
CA GLU A 47 1.82 -18.47 10.60
C GLU A 47 2.42 -19.80 10.22
N LYS A 48 3.16 -19.81 9.16
CA LYS A 48 3.80 -21.04 8.69
C LYS A 48 4.81 -21.56 9.68
N THR A 49 5.53 -20.66 10.27
CA THR A 49 6.58 -21.05 11.19
C THR A 49 6.02 -21.68 12.44
N LYS A 50 4.82 -21.33 12.74
CA LYS A 50 4.17 -21.91 13.90
C LYS A 50 3.51 -23.22 13.57
#